data_19b89e33417ede32eecb34cbc3286b66
#
_entry.id   19b89e33417ede32eecb34cbc3286b66
#
_cell.length_a   1.000
_cell.length_b   1.000
_cell.length_c   1.000
_cell.angle_alpha   90.00
_cell.angle_beta   90.00
_cell.angle_gamma   90.00
#
_symmetry.space_group_name_H-M   'P 1'
#
loop_
_entity.id
_entity.type
_entity.pdbx_description
1 polymer ?
#
loop_
_entity_poly.entity_id
_entity_poly.type
_entity_poly.pdbx_seq_one_letter_code
_entity_poly.pdbx_strand_id
1 'polypeptide(L)'
;MKKILYIIDDINYNSGAKAVTLFQMKQLLQDYDIYLLSLAAPKESLNFLADDHVLEPCIWKITEIYAASFKQALRNKDYSFLQKWSRILYAVSLRLGFGDAYFERKVKRKLQPLMEQFDTVIVVSEASKLRRLVSKLKHPKKIQWIHTDYARWSGFSEWSRAVTKKDYKIYPQFDQIVVLSEHCRQGLTEKIPAVADKTVVIPNLVDGDRILKLAEEPCPVTINPDRLNLVTVARIDREKRIDKALELASQLKEKCTPFMWYIIGDGPERLEMEKKSQEMGLDNQVQFLGHLSNPYPIMAQCDTLVLLSKYEGTPVTIDEAMVLGIGVVAPKVGGIEEQMEGYGNGYLFDSYEESFAVIYEKLDKRQTMDYQGENKNHLDKVKGLF
;
A
#
# COMPACT_ATOMS: atom_id res chain seq x y z
N MET A 1 -12.40 -19.32 -19.18
CA MET A 1 -11.74 -19.02 -17.90
C MET A 1 -12.67 -18.19 -17.05
N LYS A 2 -12.58 -18.26 -15.71
CA LYS A 2 -13.34 -17.37 -14.82
C LYS A 2 -12.83 -15.93 -14.98
N LYS A 3 -13.75 -14.98 -14.98
CA LYS A 3 -13.45 -13.54 -15.11
C LYS A 3 -13.33 -12.90 -13.73
N ILE A 4 -12.19 -12.28 -13.45
CA ILE A 4 -11.89 -11.66 -12.18
C ILE A 4 -11.64 -10.17 -12.38
N LEU A 5 -12.36 -9.33 -11.65
CA LEU A 5 -12.20 -7.88 -11.66
C LEU A 5 -11.48 -7.39 -10.42
N TYR A 6 -10.33 -6.76 -10.62
CA TYR A 6 -9.64 -5.98 -9.58
C TYR A 6 -10.08 -4.52 -9.61
N ILE A 7 -10.38 -3.96 -8.45
CA ILE A 7 -10.76 -2.56 -8.28
C ILE A 7 -9.69 -1.85 -7.48
N ILE A 8 -9.00 -0.91 -8.12
CA ILE A 8 -7.97 -0.05 -7.52
C ILE A 8 -8.41 1.40 -7.66
N ASP A 9 -8.43 2.18 -6.57
CA ASP A 9 -8.89 3.57 -6.63
C ASP A 9 -8.01 4.45 -7.52
N ASP A 10 -6.69 4.37 -7.39
CA ASP A 10 -5.74 5.10 -8.22
C ASP A 10 -4.54 4.21 -8.60
N ILE A 11 -4.54 3.75 -9.83
CA ILE A 11 -3.45 2.91 -10.38
C ILE A 11 -2.13 3.68 -10.53
N ASN A 12 -2.18 5.01 -10.57
CA ASN A 12 -0.98 5.85 -10.71
C ASN A 12 -0.30 6.13 -9.37
N TYR A 13 -1.00 5.88 -8.25
CA TYR A 13 -0.42 6.05 -6.92
C TYR A 13 0.58 4.93 -6.63
N ASN A 14 1.85 5.30 -6.44
CA ASN A 14 2.89 4.34 -6.11
C ASN A 14 2.78 3.90 -4.65
N SER A 15 2.51 2.61 -4.45
CA SER A 15 2.42 1.97 -3.13
C SER A 15 2.83 0.51 -3.23
N GLY A 16 3.32 -0.06 -2.13
CA GLY A 16 3.61 -1.49 -2.03
C GLY A 16 2.39 -2.35 -2.38
N ALA A 17 1.22 -1.99 -1.86
CA ALA A 17 -0.04 -2.69 -2.16
C ALA A 17 -0.33 -2.76 -3.66
N LYS A 18 -0.07 -1.67 -4.43
CA LYS A 18 -0.20 -1.69 -5.89
C LYS A 18 0.80 -2.66 -6.52
N ALA A 19 2.07 -2.60 -6.14
CA ALA A 19 3.11 -3.44 -6.72
C ALA A 19 2.79 -4.94 -6.53
N VAL A 20 2.42 -5.33 -5.32
CA VAL A 20 1.98 -6.70 -4.99
C VAL A 20 0.75 -7.11 -5.80
N THR A 21 -0.26 -6.24 -5.88
CA THR A 21 -1.49 -6.53 -6.63
C THR A 21 -1.21 -6.74 -8.12
N LEU A 22 -0.39 -5.89 -8.75
CA LEU A 22 -0.04 -6.04 -10.16
C LEU A 22 0.76 -7.32 -10.41
N PHE A 23 1.67 -7.69 -9.51
CA PHE A 23 2.39 -8.95 -9.60
C PHE A 23 1.44 -10.14 -9.47
N GLN A 24 0.54 -10.12 -8.48
CA GLN A 24 -0.50 -11.14 -8.31
C GLN A 24 -1.38 -11.30 -9.56
N MET A 25 -1.86 -10.19 -10.14
CA MET A 25 -2.65 -10.21 -11.37
C MET A 25 -1.86 -10.89 -12.50
N LYS A 26 -0.59 -10.54 -12.66
CA LYS A 26 0.29 -11.16 -13.68
C LYS A 26 0.43 -12.67 -13.50
N GLN A 27 0.60 -13.14 -12.26
CA GLN A 27 0.70 -14.57 -11.97
C GLN A 27 -0.60 -15.34 -12.26
N LEU A 28 -1.75 -14.68 -12.17
CA LEU A 28 -3.07 -15.29 -12.39
C LEU A 28 -3.50 -15.36 -13.86
N LEU A 29 -2.85 -14.63 -14.77
CA LEU A 29 -3.23 -14.57 -16.20
C LEU A 29 -3.18 -15.92 -16.92
N GLN A 30 -2.43 -16.88 -16.41
CA GLN A 30 -2.39 -18.22 -17.00
C GLN A 30 -3.68 -19.02 -16.78
N ASP A 31 -4.37 -18.75 -15.67
CA ASP A 31 -5.52 -19.54 -15.21
C ASP A 31 -6.85 -18.79 -15.30
N TYR A 32 -6.80 -17.46 -15.30
CA TYR A 32 -7.98 -16.57 -15.20
C TYR A 32 -7.95 -15.44 -16.21
N ASP A 33 -9.13 -14.95 -16.52
CA ASP A 33 -9.36 -13.77 -17.35
C ASP A 33 -9.40 -12.53 -16.42
N ILE A 34 -8.31 -11.78 -16.35
CA ILE A 34 -8.09 -10.74 -15.35
C ILE A 34 -8.40 -9.35 -15.92
N TYR A 35 -9.23 -8.61 -15.21
CA TYR A 35 -9.65 -7.25 -15.56
C TYR A 35 -9.29 -6.28 -14.44
N LEU A 36 -9.04 -5.04 -14.80
CA LEU A 36 -8.75 -3.94 -13.88
C LEU A 36 -9.76 -2.81 -14.06
N LEU A 37 -10.36 -2.37 -12.96
CA LEU A 37 -11.09 -1.11 -12.87
C LEU A 37 -10.32 -0.16 -11.96
N SER A 38 -9.87 0.96 -12.51
CA SER A 38 -9.27 2.04 -11.73
C SER A 38 -10.14 3.30 -11.80
N LEU A 39 -10.20 4.07 -10.72
CA LEU A 39 -10.85 5.39 -10.72
C LEU A 39 -9.99 6.46 -11.39
N ALA A 40 -8.68 6.23 -11.51
CA ALA A 40 -7.75 7.05 -12.25
C ALA A 40 -7.32 6.34 -13.53
N ALA A 41 -7.39 7.02 -14.66
CA ALA A 41 -6.88 6.47 -15.91
C ALA A 41 -5.38 6.17 -15.78
N PRO A 42 -4.91 4.98 -16.18
CA PRO A 42 -3.49 4.67 -16.17
C PRO A 42 -2.71 5.69 -17.01
N LYS A 43 -1.64 6.26 -16.44
CA LYS A 43 -0.70 7.13 -17.16
C LYS A 43 0.30 6.33 -17.99
N GLU A 44 0.55 5.10 -17.59
CA GLU A 44 1.47 4.17 -18.23
C GLU A 44 0.69 2.93 -18.69
N SER A 45 1.09 2.34 -19.80
CA SER A 45 0.51 1.09 -20.28
C SER A 45 0.81 -0.05 -19.29
N LEU A 46 -0.20 -0.84 -18.98
CA LEU A 46 -0.05 -2.08 -18.23
C LEU A 46 0.20 -3.22 -19.23
N ASN A 47 1.42 -3.30 -19.78
CA ASN A 47 1.82 -4.18 -20.88
C ASN A 47 1.51 -5.68 -20.68
N PHE A 48 1.14 -6.11 -19.47
CA PHE A 48 0.74 -7.48 -19.17
C PHE A 48 -0.78 -7.72 -19.27
N LEU A 49 -1.60 -6.66 -19.37
CA LEU A 49 -3.03 -6.74 -19.62
C LEU A 49 -3.35 -6.27 -21.05
N ALA A 50 -4.30 -6.91 -21.68
CA ALA A 50 -4.86 -6.41 -22.92
C ALA A 50 -5.60 -5.08 -22.68
N ASP A 51 -5.62 -4.18 -23.65
CA ASP A 51 -6.21 -2.84 -23.50
C ASP A 51 -7.68 -2.88 -23.12
N ASP A 52 -8.44 -3.85 -23.64
CA ASP A 52 -9.85 -4.06 -23.32
C ASP A 52 -10.09 -4.68 -21.92
N HIS A 53 -9.05 -5.20 -21.29
CA HIS A 53 -9.09 -5.69 -19.91
C HIS A 53 -8.85 -4.58 -18.88
N VAL A 54 -8.34 -3.44 -19.29
CA VAL A 54 -8.31 -2.21 -18.49
C VAL A 54 -9.61 -1.47 -18.75
N LEU A 55 -10.56 -1.66 -17.85
CA LEU A 55 -11.89 -1.08 -18.04
C LEU A 55 -11.84 0.43 -17.96
N GLU A 56 -12.19 1.12 -19.05
CA GLU A 56 -12.38 2.55 -19.00
C GLU A 56 -13.46 2.89 -17.95
N PRO A 57 -13.15 3.76 -17.01
CA PRO A 57 -14.08 4.04 -15.94
C PRO A 57 -15.26 4.87 -16.47
N CYS A 58 -16.31 4.20 -16.88
CA CYS A 58 -17.61 4.85 -17.07
C CYS A 58 -18.08 5.55 -15.77
N ILE A 59 -17.48 5.18 -14.63
CA ILE A 59 -17.63 5.79 -13.32
C ILE A 59 -16.81 7.08 -13.22
N TRP A 60 -15.73 7.21 -13.95
CA TRP A 60 -14.78 8.32 -13.87
C TRP A 60 -15.42 9.68 -14.17
N LYS A 61 -16.10 9.77 -15.31
CA LYS A 61 -16.83 10.99 -15.66
C LYS A 61 -17.88 11.36 -14.61
N ILE A 62 -18.42 10.37 -13.89
CA ILE A 62 -19.39 10.61 -12.82
C ILE A 62 -18.66 11.08 -11.55
N THR A 63 -17.59 10.38 -11.12
CA THR A 63 -16.83 10.77 -9.91
C THR A 63 -16.15 12.11 -10.10
N GLU A 64 -15.57 12.39 -11.24
CA GLU A 64 -14.93 13.65 -11.57
C GLU A 64 -15.93 14.84 -11.52
N ILE A 65 -17.11 14.68 -12.13
CA ILE A 65 -18.16 15.70 -12.10
C ILE A 65 -18.60 16.00 -10.68
N TYR A 66 -18.67 14.98 -9.79
CA TYR A 66 -19.10 15.17 -8.41
C TYR A 66 -17.97 15.61 -7.48
N ALA A 67 -16.71 15.31 -7.80
CA ALA A 67 -15.54 15.79 -7.10
C ALA A 67 -15.21 17.26 -7.43
N ALA A 68 -15.48 17.70 -8.66
CA ALA A 68 -15.26 19.08 -9.08
C ALA A 68 -16.12 20.06 -8.25
N SER A 69 -15.59 21.24 -7.98
CA SER A 69 -16.39 22.30 -7.37
C SER A 69 -17.61 22.64 -8.26
N PHE A 70 -18.70 23.10 -7.66
CA PHE A 70 -19.92 23.40 -8.40
C PHE A 70 -19.68 24.39 -9.56
N LYS A 71 -18.87 25.45 -9.32
CA LYS A 71 -18.53 26.43 -10.35
C LYS A 71 -17.67 25.81 -11.48
N GLN A 72 -16.71 24.96 -11.15
CA GLN A 72 -15.86 24.28 -12.14
C GLN A 72 -16.69 23.34 -13.02
N ALA A 73 -17.56 22.53 -12.43
CA ALA A 73 -18.41 21.58 -13.16
C ALA A 73 -19.35 22.28 -14.14
N LEU A 74 -19.92 23.44 -13.77
CA LEU A 74 -20.81 24.19 -14.66
C LEU A 74 -20.06 24.89 -15.82
N ARG A 75 -18.82 25.32 -15.59
CA ARG A 75 -17.97 26.00 -16.57
C ARG A 75 -17.25 25.06 -17.53
N ASN A 76 -17.12 23.78 -17.16
CA ASN A 76 -16.44 22.80 -18.01
C ASN A 76 -17.22 22.60 -19.32
N LYS A 77 -16.55 22.83 -20.46
CA LYS A 77 -17.13 22.69 -21.80
C LYS A 77 -17.32 21.25 -22.22
N ASP A 78 -16.51 20.33 -21.64
CA ASP A 78 -16.54 18.90 -21.95
C ASP A 78 -17.73 18.17 -21.30
N TYR A 79 -18.42 18.83 -20.36
CA TYR A 79 -19.59 18.25 -19.70
C TYR A 79 -20.88 18.54 -20.48
N SER A 80 -21.62 17.47 -20.81
CA SER A 80 -22.92 17.59 -21.42
C SER A 80 -23.95 18.30 -20.52
N PHE A 81 -25.02 18.80 -21.11
CA PHE A 81 -26.13 19.41 -20.38
C PHE A 81 -26.68 18.48 -19.26
N LEU A 82 -26.86 17.19 -19.57
CA LEU A 82 -27.33 16.20 -18.60
C LEU A 82 -26.34 15.98 -17.43
N GLN A 83 -25.05 16.05 -17.70
CA GLN A 83 -24.02 15.95 -16.68
C GLN A 83 -24.04 17.17 -15.75
N LYS A 84 -24.16 18.39 -16.29
CA LYS A 84 -24.31 19.63 -15.52
C LYS A 84 -25.58 19.61 -14.65
N TRP A 85 -26.70 19.19 -15.22
CA TRP A 85 -27.95 19.00 -14.46
C TRP A 85 -27.79 17.98 -13.33
N SER A 86 -27.15 16.87 -13.59
CA SER A 86 -26.85 15.86 -12.56
C SER A 86 -26.03 16.44 -11.40
N ARG A 87 -25.09 17.35 -11.71
CA ARG A 87 -24.29 18.03 -10.68
C ARG A 87 -25.10 19.02 -9.85
N ILE A 88 -26.05 19.71 -10.47
CA ILE A 88 -27.01 20.59 -9.78
C ILE A 88 -27.86 19.77 -8.80
N LEU A 89 -28.47 18.68 -9.28
CA LEU A 89 -29.28 17.79 -8.44
C LEU A 89 -28.48 17.21 -7.27
N TYR A 90 -27.20 16.88 -7.50
CA TYR A 90 -26.31 16.45 -6.43
C TYR A 90 -26.05 17.57 -5.41
N ALA A 91 -25.81 18.80 -5.84
CA ALA A 91 -25.62 19.94 -4.93
C ALA A 91 -26.89 20.21 -4.08
N VAL A 92 -28.06 20.08 -4.68
CA VAL A 92 -29.34 20.17 -3.96
C VAL A 92 -29.50 19.02 -2.96
N SER A 93 -29.19 17.79 -3.39
CA SER A 93 -29.28 16.60 -2.52
C SER A 93 -28.30 16.66 -1.32
N LEU A 94 -27.12 17.25 -1.49
CA LEU A 94 -26.18 17.52 -0.39
C LEU A 94 -26.78 18.50 0.63
N ARG A 95 -27.39 19.59 0.15
CA ARG A 95 -28.06 20.56 1.04
C ARG A 95 -29.24 19.97 1.82
N LEU A 96 -29.93 19.00 1.22
CA LEU A 96 -31.06 18.29 1.80
C LEU A 96 -30.64 17.05 2.62
N GLY A 97 -29.33 16.79 2.78
CA GLY A 97 -28.80 15.73 3.62
C GLY A 97 -28.81 14.31 3.01
N PHE A 98 -29.19 14.14 1.74
CA PHE A 98 -29.20 12.83 1.07
C PHE A 98 -28.27 12.71 -0.17
N GLY A 99 -27.26 13.61 -0.24
CA GLY A 99 -26.30 13.63 -1.35
C GLY A 99 -25.56 12.33 -1.56
N ASP A 100 -25.13 11.68 -0.48
CA ASP A 100 -24.47 10.37 -0.54
C ASP A 100 -25.38 9.31 -1.17
N ALA A 101 -26.66 9.27 -0.78
CA ALA A 101 -27.62 8.29 -1.31
C ALA A 101 -27.91 8.53 -2.81
N TYR A 102 -27.97 9.79 -3.22
CA TYR A 102 -28.12 10.16 -4.64
C TYR A 102 -26.92 9.71 -5.47
N PHE A 103 -25.70 10.00 -5.00
CA PHE A 103 -24.47 9.59 -5.63
C PHE A 103 -24.39 8.05 -5.74
N GLU A 104 -24.58 7.35 -4.61
CA GLU A 104 -24.57 5.89 -4.58
C GLU A 104 -25.56 5.26 -5.56
N ARG A 105 -26.77 5.79 -5.63
CA ARG A 105 -27.79 5.28 -6.57
C ARG A 105 -27.36 5.41 -8.02
N LYS A 106 -26.72 6.53 -8.39
CA LYS A 106 -26.23 6.73 -9.76
C LYS A 106 -25.06 5.83 -10.13
N VAL A 107 -24.09 5.73 -9.22
CA VAL A 107 -22.92 4.86 -9.43
C VAL A 107 -23.36 3.40 -9.47
N LYS A 108 -24.25 2.98 -8.55
CA LYS A 108 -24.78 1.62 -8.51
C LYS A 108 -25.46 1.21 -9.81
N ARG A 109 -26.26 2.09 -10.42
CA ARG A 109 -26.95 1.80 -11.71
C ARG A 109 -25.99 1.50 -12.85
N LYS A 110 -24.76 2.04 -12.83
CA LYS A 110 -23.72 1.75 -13.83
C LYS A 110 -22.82 0.61 -13.42
N LEU A 111 -22.51 0.51 -12.13
CA LEU A 111 -21.60 -0.50 -11.61
C LEU A 111 -22.24 -1.91 -11.60
N GLN A 112 -23.53 -2.02 -11.30
CA GLN A 112 -24.21 -3.31 -11.19
C GLN A 112 -24.13 -4.14 -12.49
N PRO A 113 -24.50 -3.62 -13.68
CA PRO A 113 -24.39 -4.38 -14.93
C PRO A 113 -22.96 -4.75 -15.30
N LEU A 114 -21.99 -3.92 -14.92
CA LEU A 114 -20.57 -4.20 -15.11
C LEU A 114 -20.14 -5.38 -14.23
N MET A 115 -20.52 -5.37 -12.95
CA MET A 115 -20.15 -6.41 -11.99
C MET A 115 -20.74 -7.77 -12.33
N GLU A 116 -21.92 -7.82 -12.94
CA GLU A 116 -22.60 -9.05 -13.37
C GLU A 116 -21.85 -9.79 -14.50
N GLN A 117 -20.86 -9.15 -15.12
CA GLN A 117 -20.03 -9.77 -16.16
C GLN A 117 -18.85 -10.59 -15.59
N PHE A 118 -18.60 -10.51 -14.28
CA PHE A 118 -17.47 -11.14 -13.61
C PHE A 118 -17.92 -12.22 -12.63
N ASP A 119 -17.10 -13.25 -12.49
CA ASP A 119 -17.32 -14.31 -11.48
C ASP A 119 -16.91 -13.84 -10.09
N THR A 120 -15.86 -13.02 -10.02
CA THR A 120 -15.33 -12.49 -8.76
C THR A 120 -14.92 -11.03 -8.91
N VAL A 121 -15.18 -10.24 -7.87
CA VAL A 121 -14.78 -8.84 -7.78
C VAL A 121 -13.94 -8.64 -6.52
N ILE A 122 -12.75 -8.08 -6.67
CA ILE A 122 -11.80 -7.82 -5.60
C ILE A 122 -11.63 -6.31 -5.42
N VAL A 123 -11.89 -5.82 -4.22
CA VAL A 123 -11.56 -4.44 -3.81
C VAL A 123 -10.22 -4.46 -3.11
N VAL A 124 -9.20 -3.84 -3.70
CA VAL A 124 -7.79 -3.99 -3.30
C VAL A 124 -7.40 -3.19 -2.06
N SER A 125 -8.20 -2.21 -1.61
CA SER A 125 -7.80 -1.36 -0.48
C SER A 125 -8.92 -1.18 0.53
N GLU A 126 -8.56 -1.21 1.81
CA GLU A 126 -9.41 -0.85 2.94
C GLU A 126 -9.88 0.61 2.90
N ALA A 127 -9.11 1.48 2.26
CA ALA A 127 -9.44 2.90 2.07
C ALA A 127 -10.26 3.17 0.81
N SER A 128 -10.55 2.16 -0.03
CA SER A 128 -11.23 2.33 -1.30
C SER A 128 -12.60 3.01 -1.14
N LYS A 129 -12.81 4.03 -1.94
CA LYS A 129 -14.09 4.75 -2.03
C LYS A 129 -15.22 3.86 -2.60
N LEU A 130 -14.86 2.84 -3.37
CA LEU A 130 -15.82 1.92 -3.99
C LEU A 130 -16.24 0.76 -3.08
N ARG A 131 -15.47 0.41 -2.01
CA ARG A 131 -15.79 -0.73 -1.14
C ARG A 131 -17.23 -0.70 -0.60
N ARG A 132 -17.71 0.48 -0.18
CA ARG A 132 -19.10 0.65 0.29
C ARG A 132 -20.14 0.44 -0.80
N LEU A 133 -19.82 0.80 -2.04
CA LEU A 133 -20.72 0.59 -3.17
C LEU A 133 -20.72 -0.88 -3.59
N VAL A 134 -19.54 -1.49 -3.71
CA VAL A 134 -19.36 -2.90 -4.04
C VAL A 134 -20.06 -3.78 -3.00
N SER A 135 -19.95 -3.47 -1.71
CA SER A 135 -20.63 -4.24 -0.66
C SER A 135 -22.14 -4.36 -0.85
N LYS A 136 -22.77 -3.36 -1.47
CA LYS A 136 -24.23 -3.30 -1.72
C LYS A 136 -24.67 -3.90 -3.05
N LEU A 137 -23.73 -4.33 -3.88
CA LEU A 137 -24.05 -4.91 -5.20
C LEU A 137 -24.45 -6.38 -5.04
N LYS A 138 -25.34 -6.82 -5.93
CA LYS A 138 -25.70 -8.23 -6.06
C LYS A 138 -24.67 -8.90 -6.96
N HIS A 139 -23.61 -9.40 -6.38
CA HIS A 139 -22.58 -10.12 -7.12
C HIS A 139 -22.35 -11.49 -6.47
N PRO A 140 -22.08 -12.55 -7.26
CA PRO A 140 -21.86 -13.89 -6.73
C PRO A 140 -20.72 -13.96 -5.73
N LYS A 141 -19.59 -13.30 -6.03
CA LYS A 141 -18.44 -13.29 -5.14
C LYS A 141 -17.77 -11.93 -5.05
N LYS A 142 -17.66 -11.39 -3.84
CA LYS A 142 -17.03 -10.10 -3.51
C LYS A 142 -15.96 -10.31 -2.47
N ILE A 143 -14.74 -9.87 -2.75
CA ILE A 143 -13.59 -10.00 -1.87
C ILE A 143 -13.07 -8.61 -1.53
N GLN A 144 -12.83 -8.37 -0.23
CA GLN A 144 -12.13 -7.18 0.25
C GLN A 144 -10.70 -7.56 0.63
N TRP A 145 -9.71 -6.85 0.10
CA TRP A 145 -8.33 -6.98 0.52
C TRP A 145 -7.92 -5.84 1.44
N ILE A 146 -7.23 -6.15 2.53
CA ILE A 146 -6.79 -5.20 3.55
C ILE A 146 -5.28 -5.32 3.67
N HIS A 147 -4.55 -4.25 3.36
CA HIS A 147 -3.09 -4.23 3.32
C HIS A 147 -2.42 -3.63 4.57
N THR A 148 -3.22 -3.18 5.54
CA THR A 148 -2.70 -2.54 6.75
C THR A 148 -3.14 -3.29 8.02
N ASP A 149 -2.48 -3.00 9.15
CA ASP A 149 -3.02 -3.33 10.46
C ASP A 149 -4.29 -2.49 10.72
N TYR A 150 -5.44 -3.08 10.38
CA TYR A 150 -6.73 -2.42 10.47
C TYR A 150 -7.06 -1.95 11.88
N ALA A 151 -6.65 -2.70 12.91
CA ALA A 151 -6.96 -2.38 14.29
C ALA A 151 -6.34 -1.05 14.73
N ARG A 152 -5.09 -0.82 14.35
CA ARG A 152 -4.35 0.41 14.66
C ARG A 152 -4.68 1.53 13.67
N TRP A 153 -4.69 1.24 12.38
CA TRP A 153 -4.97 2.21 11.33
C TRP A 153 -6.36 2.87 11.49
N SER A 154 -7.40 2.11 11.78
CA SER A 154 -8.78 2.62 11.86
C SER A 154 -8.97 3.68 12.93
N GLY A 155 -8.14 3.70 13.97
CA GLY A 155 -8.15 4.68 15.06
C GLY A 155 -7.12 5.80 14.96
N PHE A 156 -6.18 5.71 14.01
CA PHE A 156 -4.96 6.51 14.00
C PHE A 156 -5.19 8.00 13.72
N SER A 157 -6.05 8.34 12.79
CA SER A 157 -6.33 9.72 12.38
C SER A 157 -7.83 10.02 12.34
N GLU A 158 -8.20 11.30 12.26
CA GLU A 158 -9.60 11.70 12.04
C GLU A 158 -10.10 11.16 10.69
N TRP A 159 -9.24 11.17 9.67
CA TRP A 159 -9.57 10.64 8.36
C TRP A 159 -9.83 9.14 8.41
N SER A 160 -8.93 8.35 9.00
CA SER A 160 -9.13 6.90 9.11
C SER A 160 -10.36 6.54 9.91
N ARG A 161 -10.63 7.23 11.04
CA ARG A 161 -11.88 7.07 11.82
C ARG A 161 -13.13 7.38 11.01
N ALA A 162 -13.08 8.45 10.19
CA ALA A 162 -14.22 8.82 9.34
C ALA A 162 -14.48 7.78 8.24
N VAL A 163 -13.40 7.30 7.62
CA VAL A 163 -13.46 6.29 6.55
C VAL A 163 -14.02 4.97 7.08
N THR A 164 -13.56 4.51 8.24
CA THR A 164 -13.91 3.18 8.81
C THR A 164 -15.22 3.16 9.62
N LYS A 165 -15.80 4.31 9.90
CA LYS A 165 -16.98 4.47 10.78
C LYS A 165 -18.14 3.50 10.51
N LYS A 166 -18.28 3.04 9.26
CA LYS A 166 -19.38 2.14 8.85
C LYS A 166 -18.89 0.74 8.44
N ASP A 167 -17.63 0.41 8.65
CA ASP A 167 -17.05 -0.84 8.18
C ASP A 167 -17.66 -2.06 8.88
N TYR A 168 -18.14 -1.93 10.10
CA TYR A 168 -18.93 -2.96 10.79
C TYR A 168 -20.24 -3.35 10.05
N LYS A 169 -20.72 -2.50 9.11
CA LYS A 169 -21.86 -2.80 8.23
C LYS A 169 -21.41 -3.16 6.80
N ILE A 170 -20.24 -2.70 6.38
CA ILE A 170 -19.73 -2.84 5.03
C ILE A 170 -19.07 -4.21 4.88
N TYR A 171 -18.13 -4.55 5.73
CA TYR A 171 -17.33 -5.78 5.61
C TYR A 171 -18.15 -7.07 5.71
N PRO A 172 -19.18 -7.20 6.58
CA PRO A 172 -20.02 -8.39 6.58
C PRO A 172 -20.77 -8.68 5.26
N GLN A 173 -20.84 -7.70 4.35
CA GLN A 173 -21.47 -7.84 3.02
C GLN A 173 -20.53 -8.44 1.97
N PHE A 174 -19.23 -8.56 2.25
CA PHE A 174 -18.28 -9.28 1.42
C PHE A 174 -18.36 -10.79 1.72
N ASP A 175 -18.06 -11.61 0.71
CA ASP A 175 -18.05 -13.06 0.84
C ASP A 175 -16.78 -13.53 1.54
N GLN A 176 -15.64 -12.84 1.26
CA GLN A 176 -14.36 -13.05 1.93
C GLN A 176 -13.63 -11.73 2.16
N ILE A 177 -12.81 -11.73 3.20
CA ILE A 177 -11.89 -10.63 3.50
C ILE A 177 -10.49 -11.23 3.60
N VAL A 178 -9.54 -10.65 2.88
CA VAL A 178 -8.14 -11.07 2.90
C VAL A 178 -7.34 -10.07 3.72
N VAL A 179 -6.53 -10.58 4.63
CA VAL A 179 -5.52 -9.85 5.40
C VAL A 179 -4.17 -10.52 5.25
N LEU A 180 -3.08 -9.84 5.62
CA LEU A 180 -1.73 -10.25 5.25
C LEU A 180 -1.03 -11.12 6.30
N SER A 181 -1.52 -11.15 7.55
CA SER A 181 -0.94 -11.91 8.66
C SER A 181 -2.00 -12.33 9.66
N GLU A 182 -1.68 -13.27 10.53
CA GLU A 182 -2.56 -13.71 11.61
C GLU A 182 -2.80 -12.57 12.61
N HIS A 183 -1.77 -11.77 12.92
CA HIS A 183 -1.91 -10.55 13.72
C HIS A 183 -2.97 -9.60 13.12
N CYS A 184 -2.90 -9.34 11.82
CA CYS A 184 -3.89 -8.49 11.12
C CYS A 184 -5.30 -9.11 11.15
N ARG A 185 -5.41 -10.45 11.07
CA ARG A 185 -6.69 -11.17 11.19
C ARG A 185 -7.29 -10.98 12.57
N GLN A 186 -6.53 -11.20 13.61
CA GLN A 186 -6.98 -11.04 14.99
C GLN A 186 -7.46 -9.61 15.24
N GLY A 187 -6.63 -8.60 14.90
CA GLY A 187 -6.98 -7.20 15.07
C GLY A 187 -8.25 -6.77 14.32
N LEU A 188 -8.47 -7.29 13.10
CA LEU A 188 -9.70 -7.03 12.34
C LEU A 188 -10.91 -7.69 13.00
N THR A 189 -10.81 -8.97 13.39
CA THR A 189 -11.93 -9.75 13.92
C THR A 189 -12.33 -9.31 15.34
N GLU A 190 -11.40 -8.82 16.13
CA GLU A 190 -11.71 -8.14 17.41
C GLU A 190 -12.52 -6.85 17.20
N LYS A 191 -12.19 -6.06 16.17
CA LYS A 191 -12.91 -4.83 15.83
C LYS A 191 -14.27 -5.11 15.18
N ILE A 192 -14.37 -6.13 14.36
CA ILE A 192 -15.56 -6.50 13.59
C ILE A 192 -15.78 -8.02 13.68
N PRO A 193 -16.30 -8.54 14.81
CA PRO A 193 -16.47 -9.99 15.01
C PRO A 193 -17.31 -10.70 13.94
N ALA A 194 -18.23 -9.97 13.31
CA ALA A 194 -19.12 -10.50 12.25
C ALA A 194 -18.38 -10.96 10.98
N VAL A 195 -17.06 -10.75 10.88
CA VAL A 195 -16.27 -11.19 9.71
C VAL A 195 -15.28 -12.32 10.04
N ALA A 196 -15.29 -12.84 11.25
CA ALA A 196 -14.31 -13.84 11.71
C ALA A 196 -14.24 -15.07 10.77
N ASP A 197 -15.40 -15.66 10.43
CA ASP A 197 -15.51 -16.83 9.56
C ASP A 197 -15.22 -16.56 8.07
N LYS A 198 -15.11 -15.29 7.70
CA LYS A 198 -14.88 -14.85 6.31
C LYS A 198 -13.47 -14.31 6.09
N THR A 199 -12.71 -14.13 7.16
CA THR A 199 -11.37 -13.53 7.08
C THR A 199 -10.31 -14.62 6.92
N VAL A 200 -9.54 -14.52 5.85
CA VAL A 200 -8.45 -15.45 5.51
C VAL A 200 -7.12 -14.71 5.46
N VAL A 201 -6.05 -15.41 5.81
CA VAL A 201 -4.68 -14.86 5.78
C VAL A 201 -4.00 -15.31 4.49
N ILE A 202 -3.62 -14.33 3.67
CA ILE A 202 -2.82 -14.53 2.47
C ILE A 202 -1.73 -13.47 2.46
N PRO A 203 -0.47 -13.82 2.76
CA PRO A 203 0.66 -12.89 2.70
C PRO A 203 0.90 -12.36 1.28
N ASN A 204 1.72 -11.31 1.18
CA ASN A 204 2.08 -10.73 -0.10
C ASN A 204 2.81 -11.75 -1.00
N LEU A 205 2.63 -11.59 -2.32
CA LEU A 205 3.50 -12.22 -3.31
C LEU A 205 4.68 -11.28 -3.59
N VAL A 206 5.89 -11.83 -3.67
CA VAL A 206 7.14 -11.07 -3.82
C VAL A 206 7.77 -11.36 -5.18
N ASP A 207 7.93 -10.34 -6.02
CA ASP A 207 8.60 -10.44 -7.34
C ASP A 207 10.13 -10.34 -7.17
N GLY A 208 10.73 -11.40 -6.60
CA GLY A 208 12.15 -11.45 -6.29
C GLY A 208 13.04 -11.28 -7.54
N ASP A 209 12.72 -11.95 -8.63
CA ASP A 209 13.48 -11.86 -9.89
C ASP A 209 13.50 -10.42 -10.41
N ARG A 210 12.37 -9.71 -10.33
CA ARG A 210 12.30 -8.31 -10.73
C ARG A 210 13.14 -7.42 -9.80
N ILE A 211 13.10 -7.64 -8.50
CA ILE A 211 13.87 -6.87 -7.52
C ILE A 211 15.36 -7.04 -7.79
N LEU A 212 15.84 -8.27 -7.93
CA LEU A 212 17.26 -8.57 -8.23
C LEU A 212 17.71 -7.95 -9.54
N LYS A 213 16.92 -8.10 -10.61
CA LYS A 213 17.23 -7.48 -11.91
C LYS A 213 17.32 -5.95 -11.84
N LEU A 214 16.39 -5.29 -11.13
CA LEU A 214 16.38 -3.85 -10.99
C LEU A 214 17.52 -3.34 -10.07
N ALA A 215 18.03 -4.17 -9.17
CA ALA A 215 19.17 -3.84 -8.32
C ALA A 215 20.50 -3.77 -9.10
N GLU A 216 20.58 -4.41 -10.27
CA GLU A 216 21.75 -4.35 -11.16
C GLU A 216 21.85 -3.04 -11.96
N GLU A 217 20.79 -2.22 -11.96
CA GLU A 217 20.81 -0.93 -12.65
C GLU A 217 21.82 0.04 -12.00
N PRO A 218 22.31 1.05 -12.75
CA PRO A 218 23.26 2.03 -12.20
C PRO A 218 22.73 2.72 -10.95
N CYS A 219 23.53 2.70 -9.87
CA CYS A 219 23.18 3.39 -8.64
C CYS A 219 23.27 4.91 -8.83
N PRO A 220 22.22 5.67 -8.52
CA PRO A 220 22.18 7.12 -8.76
C PRO A 220 23.04 7.93 -7.77
N VAL A 221 23.56 7.29 -6.72
CA VAL A 221 24.41 7.90 -5.70
C VAL A 221 25.66 7.07 -5.47
N THR A 222 26.76 7.70 -5.07
CA THR A 222 27.99 6.98 -4.68
C THR A 222 27.87 6.54 -3.23
N ILE A 223 27.92 5.22 -3.00
CA ILE A 223 27.89 4.64 -1.65
C ILE A 223 29.30 4.26 -1.24
N ASN A 224 29.75 4.77 -0.09
CA ASN A 224 31.08 4.44 0.45
C ASN A 224 30.99 3.18 1.32
N PRO A 225 31.60 2.06 0.94
CA PRO A 225 31.54 0.80 1.68
C PRO A 225 32.27 0.83 3.03
N ASP A 226 33.14 1.83 3.27
CA ASP A 226 33.87 1.97 4.52
C ASP A 226 33.02 2.59 5.65
N ARG A 227 31.77 2.97 5.36
CA ARG A 227 30.80 3.51 6.32
C ARG A 227 29.67 2.50 6.55
N LEU A 228 29.02 2.63 7.69
CA LEU A 228 27.73 1.98 7.91
C LEU A 228 26.67 2.66 7.04
N ASN A 229 26.14 1.96 6.05
CA ASN A 229 25.15 2.48 5.12
C ASN A 229 23.76 1.99 5.51
N LEU A 230 22.93 2.90 6.01
CA LEU A 230 21.54 2.64 6.38
C LEU A 230 20.61 3.14 5.31
N VAL A 231 19.50 2.45 5.11
CA VAL A 231 18.44 2.89 4.19
C VAL A 231 17.07 2.80 4.84
N THR A 232 16.24 3.79 4.58
CA THR A 232 14.80 3.78 4.87
C THR A 232 14.06 4.07 3.58
N VAL A 233 13.17 3.17 3.16
CA VAL A 233 12.31 3.36 1.99
C VAL A 233 10.87 3.41 2.47
N ALA A 234 10.31 4.60 2.53
CA ALA A 234 8.98 4.80 3.09
C ALA A 234 8.37 6.14 2.65
N ARG A 235 7.05 6.26 2.76
CA ARG A 235 6.37 7.56 2.69
C ARG A 235 6.76 8.41 3.91
N ILE A 236 7.11 9.66 3.70
CA ILE A 236 7.55 10.55 4.80
C ILE A 236 6.31 11.19 5.45
N ASP A 237 5.78 10.48 6.46
CA ASP A 237 4.62 10.89 7.26
C ASP A 237 4.72 10.41 8.72
N ARG A 238 3.75 10.80 9.54
CA ARG A 238 3.70 10.47 10.98
C ARG A 238 3.73 8.98 11.31
N GLU A 239 3.29 8.16 10.38
CA GLU A 239 3.20 6.72 10.57
C GLU A 239 4.59 6.09 10.52
N LYS A 240 5.45 6.60 9.64
CA LYS A 240 6.78 6.05 9.34
C LYS A 240 7.89 6.56 10.26
N ARG A 241 7.60 7.58 11.08
CA ARG A 241 8.49 8.04 12.15
C ARG A 241 9.92 8.41 11.70
N ILE A 242 10.02 9.18 10.62
CA ILE A 242 11.34 9.71 10.19
C ILE A 242 11.96 10.63 11.26
N ASP A 243 11.13 11.23 12.12
CA ASP A 243 11.58 11.95 13.31
C ASP A 243 12.48 11.09 14.22
N LYS A 244 12.15 9.80 14.38
CA LYS A 244 12.95 8.86 15.17
C LYS A 244 14.22 8.41 14.44
N ALA A 245 14.19 8.32 13.12
CA ALA A 245 15.40 8.08 12.33
C ALA A 245 16.44 9.19 12.55
N LEU A 246 16.01 10.45 12.59
CA LEU A 246 16.89 11.59 12.86
C LEU A 246 17.44 11.58 14.30
N GLU A 247 16.61 11.21 15.29
CA GLU A 247 17.07 11.06 16.67
C GLU A 247 18.15 9.96 16.79
N LEU A 248 17.93 8.79 16.14
CA LEU A 248 18.93 7.71 16.09
C LEU A 248 20.19 8.14 15.32
N ALA A 249 20.06 8.87 14.22
CA ALA A 249 21.20 9.41 13.48
C ALA A 249 22.05 10.37 14.34
N SER A 250 21.41 11.20 15.18
CA SER A 250 22.12 12.06 16.13
C SER A 250 22.93 11.24 17.16
N GLN A 251 22.35 10.17 17.69
CA GLN A 251 23.04 9.30 18.64
C GLN A 251 24.23 8.56 17.99
N LEU A 252 24.08 8.09 16.73
CA LEU A 252 25.17 7.48 15.97
C LEU A 252 26.31 8.47 15.73
N LYS A 253 26.00 9.74 15.44
CA LYS A 253 26.96 10.81 15.26
C LYS A 253 27.73 11.09 16.56
N GLU A 254 27.05 11.12 17.70
CA GLU A 254 27.67 11.29 19.01
C GLU A 254 28.66 10.16 19.38
N LYS A 255 28.40 8.95 18.90
CA LYS A 255 29.27 7.78 19.03
C LYS A 255 30.47 7.79 18.08
N CYS A 256 30.60 8.83 17.24
CA CYS A 256 31.65 8.95 16.22
C CYS A 256 31.71 7.79 15.23
N THR A 257 30.60 7.09 15.01
CA THR A 257 30.50 6.02 14.01
C THR A 257 30.41 6.63 12.61
N PRO A 258 31.28 6.29 11.67
CA PRO A 258 31.14 6.73 10.29
C PRO A 258 29.90 6.05 9.66
N PHE A 259 28.86 6.80 9.36
CA PHE A 259 27.67 6.27 8.72
C PHE A 259 27.12 7.21 7.64
N MET A 260 26.25 6.67 6.80
CA MET A 260 25.36 7.39 5.90
C MET A 260 23.98 6.77 5.97
N TRP A 261 22.94 7.58 6.11
CA TRP A 261 21.56 7.12 6.11
C TRP A 261 20.80 7.72 4.93
N TYR A 262 20.42 6.87 4.00
CA TYR A 262 19.63 7.26 2.82
C TYR A 262 18.15 7.13 3.13
N ILE A 263 17.40 8.24 3.04
CA ILE A 263 15.95 8.29 3.20
C ILE A 263 15.31 8.44 1.83
N ILE A 264 14.69 7.37 1.34
CA ILE A 264 14.07 7.27 0.02
C ILE A 264 12.56 7.32 0.19
N GLY A 265 11.94 8.31 -0.42
CA GLY A 265 10.50 8.51 -0.40
C GLY A 265 10.12 9.97 -0.39
N ASP A 266 8.82 10.21 -0.42
CA ASP A 266 8.23 11.54 -0.36
C ASP A 266 7.00 11.52 0.55
N GLY A 267 6.52 12.68 0.95
CA GLY A 267 5.35 12.78 1.81
C GLY A 267 5.16 14.15 2.44
N PRO A 268 4.04 14.34 3.15
CA PRO A 268 3.67 15.65 3.69
C PRO A 268 4.65 16.22 4.71
N GLU A 269 5.43 15.36 5.39
CA GLU A 269 6.39 15.79 6.41
C GLU A 269 7.83 15.94 5.88
N ARG A 270 8.09 15.70 4.58
CA ARG A 270 9.43 15.71 4.01
C ARG A 270 10.19 17.01 4.30
N LEU A 271 9.61 18.14 3.97
CA LEU A 271 10.27 19.45 4.16
C LEU A 271 10.57 19.74 5.64
N GLU A 272 9.67 19.31 6.53
CA GLU A 272 9.86 19.44 7.98
C GLU A 272 11.03 18.56 8.46
N MET A 273 11.11 17.31 7.98
CA MET A 273 12.18 16.39 8.36
C MET A 273 13.55 16.80 7.78
N GLU A 274 13.61 17.30 6.56
CA GLU A 274 14.83 17.89 5.97
C GLU A 274 15.32 19.06 6.80
N LYS A 275 14.44 19.99 7.18
CA LYS A 275 14.78 21.11 8.05
C LYS A 275 15.27 20.65 9.43
N LYS A 276 14.56 19.70 10.06
CA LYS A 276 14.97 19.12 11.36
C LYS A 276 16.35 18.47 11.28
N SER A 277 16.65 17.76 10.19
CA SER A 277 17.96 17.16 9.94
C SER A 277 19.08 18.21 9.91
N GLN A 278 18.84 19.35 9.23
CA GLN A 278 19.78 20.48 9.20
C GLN A 278 19.98 21.12 10.58
N GLU A 279 18.88 21.37 11.31
CA GLU A 279 18.93 21.93 12.66
C GLU A 279 19.72 21.03 13.64
N MET A 280 19.69 19.70 13.43
CA MET A 280 20.48 18.72 14.18
C MET A 280 21.92 18.55 13.64
N GLY A 281 22.28 19.27 12.55
CA GLY A 281 23.61 19.23 11.93
C GLY A 281 23.91 17.85 11.30
N LEU A 282 22.91 17.18 10.72
CA LEU A 282 23.05 15.84 10.14
C LEU A 282 23.29 15.85 8.62
N ASP A 283 23.58 17.01 8.02
CA ASP A 283 23.70 17.18 6.55
C ASP A 283 24.73 16.23 5.89
N ASN A 284 25.75 15.82 6.62
CA ASN A 284 26.80 14.93 6.13
C ASN A 284 26.53 13.43 6.44
N GLN A 285 25.47 13.11 7.17
CA GLN A 285 25.14 11.76 7.63
C GLN A 285 23.75 11.27 7.15
N VAL A 286 22.84 12.19 6.85
CA VAL A 286 21.48 11.84 6.39
C VAL A 286 21.23 12.50 5.04
N GLN A 287 20.82 11.71 4.06
CA GLN A 287 20.50 12.18 2.73
C GLN A 287 19.07 11.82 2.33
N PHE A 288 18.25 12.85 2.11
CA PHE A 288 16.90 12.69 1.57
C PHE A 288 16.94 12.63 0.04
N LEU A 289 16.60 11.49 -0.54
CA LEU A 289 16.70 11.27 -1.98
C LEU A 289 15.38 11.51 -2.73
N GLY A 290 14.31 11.79 -1.99
CA GLY A 290 12.98 11.91 -2.60
C GLY A 290 12.44 10.57 -3.08
N HIS A 291 11.37 10.65 -3.86
CA HIS A 291 10.78 9.46 -4.46
C HIS A 291 11.66 8.95 -5.61
N LEU A 292 12.07 7.69 -5.54
CA LEU A 292 12.75 6.99 -6.62
C LEU A 292 11.86 5.92 -7.21
N SER A 293 11.81 5.80 -8.53
CA SER A 293 11.09 4.73 -9.22
C SER A 293 11.75 3.36 -9.03
N ASN A 294 13.08 3.35 -8.87
CA ASN A 294 13.88 2.17 -8.57
C ASN A 294 14.83 2.45 -7.39
N PRO A 295 14.49 2.05 -6.16
CA PRO A 295 15.36 2.21 -4.99
C PRO A 295 16.39 1.08 -4.84
N TYR A 296 16.23 -0.03 -5.55
CA TYR A 296 16.98 -1.26 -5.30
C TYR A 296 18.49 -1.16 -5.51
N PRO A 297 19.04 -0.38 -6.48
CA PRO A 297 20.49 -0.22 -6.61
C PRO A 297 21.14 0.45 -5.38
N ILE A 298 20.38 1.29 -4.68
CA ILE A 298 20.84 1.88 -3.40
C ILE A 298 20.69 0.87 -2.28
N MET A 299 19.51 0.24 -2.15
CA MET A 299 19.24 -0.75 -1.11
C MET A 299 20.27 -1.88 -1.13
N ALA A 300 20.56 -2.43 -2.31
CA ALA A 300 21.50 -3.55 -2.47
C ALA A 300 22.95 -3.23 -2.01
N GLN A 301 23.33 -1.96 -1.97
CA GLN A 301 24.63 -1.50 -1.51
C GLN A 301 24.62 -1.03 -0.05
N CYS A 302 23.46 -0.94 0.59
CA CYS A 302 23.34 -0.62 1.99
C CYS A 302 23.54 -1.86 2.88
N ASP A 303 23.92 -1.64 4.13
CA ASP A 303 24.08 -2.70 5.12
C ASP A 303 22.72 -3.10 5.73
N THR A 304 21.83 -2.12 5.98
CA THR A 304 20.62 -2.36 6.76
C THR A 304 19.47 -1.46 6.33
N LEU A 305 18.29 -2.08 6.10
CA LEU A 305 17.01 -1.38 6.06
C LEU A 305 16.56 -1.09 7.49
N VAL A 306 16.23 0.16 7.79
CA VAL A 306 15.69 0.56 9.08
C VAL A 306 14.27 1.08 8.93
N LEU A 307 13.32 0.44 9.59
CA LEU A 307 11.93 0.88 9.69
C LEU A 307 11.61 1.23 11.13
N LEU A 308 10.89 2.33 11.34
CA LEU A 308 10.53 2.83 12.67
C LEU A 308 9.02 3.10 12.79
N SER A 309 8.26 2.46 11.95
CA SER A 309 6.82 2.68 11.79
C SER A 309 6.03 2.42 13.08
N LYS A 310 4.96 3.19 13.31
CA LYS A 310 4.03 2.98 14.43
C LYS A 310 3.13 1.76 14.26
N TYR A 311 2.78 1.45 13.03
CA TYR A 311 1.99 0.28 12.65
C TYR A 311 2.25 -0.07 11.19
N GLU A 312 2.14 -1.34 10.87
CA GLU A 312 2.28 -1.90 9.52
C GLU A 312 1.31 -3.08 9.37
N GLY A 313 0.95 -3.41 8.12
CA GLY A 313 0.49 -4.75 7.79
C GLY A 313 1.69 -5.68 7.68
N THR A 314 2.12 -5.91 6.44
CA THR A 314 3.40 -6.53 6.08
C THR A 314 4.07 -5.60 5.07
N PRO A 315 5.02 -4.74 5.50
CA PRO A 315 5.62 -3.74 4.62
C PRO A 315 6.47 -4.39 3.53
N VAL A 316 6.15 -4.10 2.28
CA VAL A 316 6.82 -4.68 1.09
C VAL A 316 8.32 -4.39 1.10
N THR A 317 8.75 -3.28 1.68
CA THR A 317 10.16 -2.91 1.78
C THR A 317 10.98 -3.89 2.62
N ILE A 318 10.37 -4.61 3.56
CA ILE A 318 11.03 -5.70 4.28
C ILE A 318 11.26 -6.89 3.33
N ASP A 319 10.22 -7.30 2.57
CA ASP A 319 10.39 -8.37 1.57
C ASP A 319 11.48 -8.03 0.55
N GLU A 320 11.50 -6.76 0.09
CA GLU A 320 12.52 -6.25 -0.83
C GLU A 320 13.93 -6.32 -0.23
N ALA A 321 14.09 -5.95 1.03
CA ALA A 321 15.37 -6.04 1.75
C ALA A 321 15.82 -7.49 1.94
N MET A 322 14.90 -8.39 2.25
CA MET A 322 15.17 -9.82 2.44
C MET A 322 15.58 -10.49 1.12
N VAL A 323 14.96 -10.12 -0.01
CA VAL A 323 15.40 -10.55 -1.36
C VAL A 323 16.82 -10.06 -1.66
N LEU A 324 17.14 -8.81 -1.31
CA LEU A 324 18.48 -8.22 -1.53
C LEU A 324 19.53 -8.70 -0.51
N GLY A 325 19.13 -9.42 0.52
CA GLY A 325 20.01 -9.98 1.55
C GLY A 325 20.61 -8.95 2.50
N ILE A 326 20.04 -7.76 2.62
CA ILE A 326 20.51 -6.72 3.54
C ILE A 326 19.87 -6.88 4.92
N GLY A 327 20.54 -6.40 5.97
CA GLY A 327 19.99 -6.43 7.32
C GLY A 327 18.64 -5.69 7.42
N VAL A 328 17.79 -6.12 8.33
CA VAL A 328 16.52 -5.45 8.63
C VAL A 328 16.41 -5.15 10.11
N VAL A 329 16.19 -3.89 10.45
CA VAL A 329 15.83 -3.45 11.79
C VAL A 329 14.43 -2.86 11.74
N ALA A 330 13.50 -3.48 12.46
CA ALA A 330 12.09 -3.11 12.40
C ALA A 330 11.37 -3.27 13.74
N PRO A 331 10.28 -2.52 14.02
CA PRO A 331 9.52 -2.67 15.25
C PRO A 331 8.67 -3.93 15.23
N LYS A 332 8.38 -4.50 16.39
CA LYS A 332 7.40 -5.57 16.58
C LYS A 332 5.97 -5.01 16.49
N VAL A 333 5.54 -4.67 15.29
CA VAL A 333 4.19 -4.13 15.05
C VAL A 333 3.53 -4.79 13.85
N GLY A 334 2.23 -4.98 13.92
CA GLY A 334 1.45 -5.59 12.85
C GLY A 334 1.94 -6.98 12.49
N GLY A 335 2.06 -7.26 11.20
CA GLY A 335 2.51 -8.56 10.68
C GLY A 335 4.02 -8.69 10.49
N ILE A 336 4.84 -7.73 10.97
CA ILE A 336 6.30 -7.73 10.72
C ILE A 336 6.97 -8.95 11.34
N GLU A 337 6.57 -9.35 12.55
CA GLU A 337 7.16 -10.51 13.23
C GLU A 337 6.93 -11.80 12.42
N GLU A 338 5.70 -12.01 11.96
CA GLU A 338 5.37 -13.15 11.08
C GLU A 338 6.09 -13.06 9.72
N GLN A 339 6.21 -11.86 9.16
CA GLN A 339 6.89 -11.61 7.88
C GLN A 339 8.38 -11.93 7.93
N MET A 340 9.03 -11.66 9.06
CA MET A 340 10.48 -11.87 9.25
C MET A 340 10.81 -13.24 9.84
N GLU A 341 9.83 -14.11 10.04
CA GLU A 341 10.07 -15.47 10.55
C GLU A 341 11.06 -16.23 9.65
N GLY A 342 12.12 -16.76 10.25
CA GLY A 342 13.17 -17.47 9.53
C GLY A 342 14.24 -16.58 8.86
N TYR A 343 14.12 -15.25 8.89
CA TYR A 343 15.15 -14.35 8.37
C TYR A 343 16.25 -14.07 9.41
N GLY A 344 17.40 -14.76 9.28
CA GLY A 344 18.49 -14.70 10.26
C GLY A 344 19.27 -13.38 10.27
N ASN A 345 19.07 -12.46 9.31
CA ASN A 345 19.69 -11.13 9.25
C ASN A 345 18.70 -10.02 9.64
N GLY A 346 17.76 -10.33 10.50
CA GLY A 346 16.73 -9.42 10.96
C GLY A 346 16.74 -9.21 12.46
N TYR A 347 16.43 -7.99 12.88
CA TYR A 347 16.22 -7.66 14.27
C TYR A 347 14.90 -6.91 14.49
N LEU A 348 14.10 -7.42 15.42
CA LEU A 348 12.83 -6.83 15.84
C LEU A 348 13.00 -6.18 17.22
N PHE A 349 12.58 -4.93 17.35
CA PHE A 349 12.67 -4.19 18.60
C PHE A 349 11.28 -3.85 19.17
N ASP A 350 11.21 -3.79 20.51
CA ASP A 350 10.02 -3.34 21.23
C ASP A 350 10.12 -1.83 21.57
N SER A 351 11.33 -1.30 21.71
CA SER A 351 11.58 0.12 21.97
C SER A 351 12.63 0.72 21.01
N TYR A 352 12.58 2.03 20.82
CA TYR A 352 13.55 2.71 19.95
C TYR A 352 14.99 2.68 20.52
N GLU A 353 15.12 2.57 21.83
CA GLU A 353 16.42 2.43 22.53
C GLU A 353 17.10 1.11 22.16
N GLU A 354 16.32 0.02 22.02
CA GLU A 354 16.83 -1.28 21.56
C GLU A 354 17.29 -1.21 20.09
N SER A 355 16.54 -0.50 19.24
CA SER A 355 16.90 -0.36 17.83
C SER A 355 18.28 0.30 17.64
N PHE A 356 18.64 1.24 18.51
CA PHE A 356 19.93 1.90 18.46
C PHE A 356 21.10 0.93 18.70
N ALA A 357 21.01 0.07 19.70
CA ALA A 357 22.06 -0.89 20.03
C ALA A 357 22.38 -1.81 18.84
N VAL A 358 21.34 -2.29 18.14
CA VAL A 358 21.48 -3.20 17.00
C VAL A 358 22.04 -2.49 15.75
N ILE A 359 21.54 -1.30 15.45
CA ILE A 359 22.05 -0.52 14.32
C ILE A 359 23.53 -0.22 14.50
N TYR A 360 23.96 0.01 15.74
CA TYR A 360 25.36 0.29 16.08
C TYR A 360 26.28 -0.92 15.86
N GLU A 361 25.77 -2.14 16.13
CA GLU A 361 26.57 -3.38 16.08
C GLU A 361 26.73 -3.98 14.68
N LYS A 362 26.26 -3.33 13.62
CA LYS A 362 26.32 -3.78 12.23
C LYS A 362 25.85 -5.23 12.04
N LEU A 363 24.69 -5.42 11.46
CA LEU A 363 24.18 -6.75 11.11
C LEU A 363 25.07 -7.38 10.02
N ASP A 364 25.89 -8.34 10.39
CA ASP A 364 27.09 -8.75 9.64
C ASP A 364 26.85 -9.95 8.68
N LYS A 365 25.62 -10.46 8.55
CA LYS A 365 25.32 -11.65 7.75
C LYS A 365 24.38 -11.32 6.62
N ARG A 366 24.89 -11.32 5.38
CA ARG A 366 24.02 -11.30 4.20
C ARG A 366 23.36 -12.65 4.04
N GLN A 367 22.04 -12.70 4.16
CA GLN A 367 21.21 -13.87 3.91
C GLN A 367 20.06 -13.47 3.00
N THR A 368 19.98 -14.05 1.82
CA THR A 368 18.86 -13.83 0.90
C THR A 368 17.71 -14.79 1.19
N MET A 369 16.48 -14.32 1.03
CA MET A 369 15.28 -15.16 1.05
C MET A 369 14.85 -15.50 -0.38
N ASP A 370 14.61 -16.78 -0.64
CA ASP A 370 14.01 -17.25 -1.89
C ASP A 370 12.48 -17.39 -1.70
N TYR A 371 11.74 -16.52 -2.37
CA TYR A 371 10.28 -16.49 -2.30
C TYR A 371 9.57 -17.42 -3.29
N GLN A 372 10.26 -18.20 -4.12
CA GLN A 372 9.60 -19.02 -5.14
C GLN A 372 8.64 -20.04 -4.55
N GLY A 373 9.08 -20.78 -3.51
CA GLY A 373 8.24 -21.73 -2.80
C GLY A 373 7.07 -21.08 -2.05
N GLU A 374 7.33 -19.99 -1.36
CA GLU A 374 6.30 -19.23 -0.62
C GLU A 374 5.27 -18.61 -1.57
N ASN A 375 5.72 -17.97 -2.65
CA ASN A 375 4.86 -17.41 -3.68
C ASN A 375 3.90 -18.46 -4.27
N LYS A 376 4.38 -19.69 -4.50
CA LYS A 376 3.52 -20.78 -4.97
C LYS A 376 2.40 -21.07 -3.96
N ASN A 377 2.74 -21.22 -2.68
CA ASN A 377 1.76 -21.47 -1.63
C ASN A 377 0.76 -20.31 -1.48
N HIS A 378 1.24 -19.07 -1.55
CA HIS A 378 0.39 -17.89 -1.46
C HIS A 378 -0.52 -17.78 -2.69
N LEU A 379 0.00 -18.06 -3.89
CA LEU A 379 -0.78 -18.05 -5.13
C LEU A 379 -1.87 -19.14 -5.11
N ASP A 380 -1.58 -20.31 -4.59
CA ASP A 380 -2.58 -21.38 -4.44
C ASP A 380 -3.70 -20.98 -3.47
N LYS A 381 -3.38 -20.26 -2.37
CA LYS A 381 -4.39 -19.68 -1.48
C LYS A 381 -5.24 -18.63 -2.20
N VAL A 382 -4.61 -17.77 -3.04
CA VAL A 382 -5.34 -16.78 -3.86
C VAL A 382 -6.27 -17.48 -4.84
N LYS A 383 -5.80 -18.53 -5.53
CA LYS A 383 -6.62 -19.33 -6.47
C LYS A 383 -7.80 -20.01 -5.75
N GLY A 384 -7.61 -20.42 -4.50
CA GLY A 384 -8.67 -20.96 -3.64
C GLY A 384 -9.79 -19.95 -3.30
N LEU A 385 -9.56 -18.66 -3.53
CA LEU A 385 -10.59 -17.62 -3.39
C LEU A 385 -11.60 -17.63 -4.55
N PHE A 386 -11.33 -18.24 -5.67
CA PHE A 386 -12.14 -18.22 -6.91
C PHE A 386 -12.82 -19.54 -7.16
#